data_2adba6733eef6e4d42fc025b830f3f17
#
_entry.id   2adba6733eef6e4d42fc025b830f3f17
#
_cell.length_a   1.000
_cell.length_b   1.000
_cell.length_c   1.000
_cell.angle_alpha   90.00
_cell.angle_beta   90.00
_cell.angle_gamma   90.00
#
_symmetry.space_group_name_H-M   'P 1'
#
loop_
_entity.id
_entity.type
_entity.pdbx_description
1 polymer ?
#
loop_
_entity_poly.entity_id
_entity_poly.type
_entity_poly.pdbx_seq_one_letter_code
_entity_poly.pdbx_strand_id
1 'polypeptide(L)'
;QRQMCIRDRASGQPGADNASLSIRGQSGIIYVIDGIRRSASDFNGLDPNEIESVSVLKDASAVAVYGLDANGAFIVTTKKGQTDKVTISYTGTVGISQNAEEQEWLDGPGYAYWYNKARLLQGDTEVFTVDMVRKMREGVDGWGNTNWYDKVYGTGVRQHHNISASGGSEKIRFFTSIGYLEEKGNIDKFKYRRMNLRSNIDAQLAKGLSLSSVSYTHLRA
;
A
#
# COMPACT_ATOMS: atom_id res chain seq x y z
N GLN A 1 -27.82 -5.32 -6.40
CA GLN A 1 -26.50 -5.92 -6.72
C GLN A 1 -25.40 -5.03 -6.15
N ARG A 2 -24.73 -5.49 -5.09
CA ARG A 2 -23.52 -4.83 -4.58
C ARG A 2 -22.39 -5.15 -5.55
N GLN A 3 -22.01 -4.20 -6.38
CA GLN A 3 -20.83 -4.32 -7.22
C GLN A 3 -19.61 -4.05 -6.33
N MET A 4 -18.92 -5.11 -5.95
CA MET A 4 -17.67 -5.02 -5.21
C MET A 4 -16.54 -4.59 -6.16
N CYS A 5 -15.89 -3.45 -5.88
CA CYS A 5 -14.56 -3.19 -6.38
C CYS A 5 -13.59 -4.00 -5.50
N ILE A 6 -12.97 -5.02 -6.06
CA ILE A 6 -12.02 -5.87 -5.34
C ILE A 6 -10.67 -5.18 -5.41
N ARG A 7 -10.10 -4.89 -4.24
CA ARG A 7 -8.73 -4.45 -4.11
C ARG A 7 -7.89 -5.67 -3.72
N ASP A 8 -7.23 -6.27 -4.70
CA ASP A 8 -6.30 -7.34 -4.42
C ASP A 8 -4.93 -6.76 -4.05
N ARG A 9 -4.40 -7.20 -2.92
CA ARG A 9 -3.01 -6.99 -2.55
C ARG A 9 -2.19 -8.17 -3.08
N ALA A 10 -1.26 -7.89 -3.97
CA ALA A 10 -0.44 -8.91 -4.59
C ALA A 10 0.71 -9.40 -3.69
N SER A 11 1.15 -8.59 -2.73
CA SER A 11 2.25 -8.95 -1.82
C SER A 11 2.17 -8.14 -0.53
N GLY A 12 2.75 -8.67 0.56
CA GLY A 12 2.95 -7.91 1.81
C GLY A 12 4.21 -7.04 1.79
N GLN A 13 4.85 -6.87 0.63
CA GLN A 13 6.05 -6.08 0.50
C GLN A 13 5.71 -4.58 0.56
N PRO A 14 6.34 -3.79 1.43
CA PRO A 14 6.15 -2.35 1.51
C PRO A 14 6.35 -1.66 0.17
N GLY A 15 5.42 -0.80 -0.22
CA GLY A 15 5.48 -0.04 -1.45
C GLY A 15 5.24 -0.80 -2.75
N ALA A 16 5.14 -2.13 -2.72
CA ALA A 16 4.86 -2.96 -3.90
C ALA A 16 3.36 -3.23 -4.11
N ASP A 17 2.52 -2.88 -3.15
CA ASP A 17 1.07 -3.04 -3.22
C ASP A 17 0.43 -2.05 -4.20
N ASN A 18 0.69 -2.24 -5.47
CA ASN A 18 -0.09 -1.59 -6.51
C ASN A 18 -1.47 -2.27 -6.54
N ALA A 19 -2.48 -1.57 -6.03
CA ALA A 19 -3.84 -2.07 -6.13
C ALA A 19 -4.20 -2.27 -7.59
N SER A 20 -4.40 -3.50 -8.02
CA SER A 20 -5.07 -3.77 -9.28
C SER A 20 -6.57 -3.58 -9.06
N LEU A 21 -7.13 -2.62 -9.76
CA LEU A 21 -8.57 -2.37 -9.71
C LEU A 21 -9.22 -3.03 -10.91
N SER A 22 -10.31 -3.76 -10.66
CA SER A 22 -11.16 -4.30 -11.72
C SER A 22 -12.58 -3.75 -11.58
N ILE A 23 -13.22 -3.45 -12.69
CA ILE A 23 -14.64 -3.06 -12.73
C ILE A 23 -15.40 -4.17 -13.44
N ARG A 24 -16.36 -4.80 -12.77
CA ARG A 24 -17.13 -5.94 -13.29
C ARG A 24 -16.24 -7.11 -13.74
N GLY A 25 -15.10 -7.32 -13.09
CA GLY A 25 -14.14 -8.37 -13.45
C GLY A 25 -13.28 -8.06 -14.68
N GLN A 26 -13.38 -6.88 -15.26
CA GLN A 26 -12.57 -6.48 -16.40
C GLN A 26 -11.42 -5.58 -15.98
N SER A 27 -10.24 -5.82 -16.55
CA SER A 27 -9.06 -4.97 -16.50
C SER A 27 -9.12 -3.90 -17.61
N GLY A 28 -8.20 -2.96 -17.62
CA GLY A 28 -8.19 -1.89 -18.64
C GLY A 28 -8.95 -0.64 -18.18
N ILE A 29 -8.71 -0.25 -16.92
CA ILE A 29 -9.31 0.94 -16.33
C ILE A 29 -8.45 2.15 -16.61
N ILE A 30 -9.10 3.27 -16.95
CA ILE A 30 -8.47 4.57 -17.10
C ILE A 30 -8.49 5.31 -15.76
N TYR A 31 -7.38 5.96 -15.42
CA TYR A 31 -7.28 6.86 -14.28
C TYR A 31 -7.22 8.30 -14.79
N VAL A 32 -8.14 9.13 -14.31
CA VAL A 32 -8.20 10.55 -14.64
C VAL A 32 -8.04 11.34 -13.34
N ILE A 33 -6.99 12.13 -13.25
CA ILE A 33 -6.70 12.96 -12.10
C ILE A 33 -6.77 14.41 -12.52
N ASP A 34 -7.69 15.18 -11.94
CA ASP A 34 -7.96 16.58 -12.26
C ASP A 34 -8.21 16.83 -13.76
N GLY A 35 -8.93 15.91 -14.43
CA GLY A 35 -9.23 15.97 -15.84
C GLY A 35 -8.15 15.43 -16.78
N ILE A 36 -6.99 15.03 -16.28
CA ILE A 36 -5.88 14.53 -17.08
C ILE A 36 -5.76 13.01 -16.91
N ARG A 37 -5.67 12.27 -18.02
CA ARG A 37 -5.39 10.83 -18.00
C ARG A 37 -4.00 10.56 -17.46
N ARG A 38 -3.91 9.68 -16.47
CA ARG A 38 -2.68 9.32 -15.75
C ARG A 38 -2.50 7.81 -15.68
N SER A 39 -1.32 7.38 -15.28
CA SER A 39 -1.01 5.97 -15.08
C SER A 39 -1.61 5.43 -13.76
N ALA A 40 -1.75 4.10 -13.65
CA ALA A 40 -2.09 3.45 -12.39
C ALA A 40 -1.05 3.74 -11.28
N SER A 41 0.21 3.90 -11.66
CA SER A 41 1.29 4.27 -10.73
C SER A 41 1.08 5.66 -10.13
N ASP A 42 0.65 6.64 -10.94
CA ASP A 42 0.36 7.99 -10.46
C ASP A 42 -0.83 7.99 -9.50
N PHE A 43 -1.89 7.21 -9.83
CA PHE A 43 -3.05 7.04 -8.96
C PHE A 43 -2.66 6.40 -7.61
N ASN A 44 -1.86 5.33 -7.62
CA ASN A 44 -1.39 4.68 -6.39
C ASN A 44 -0.39 5.56 -5.61
N GLY A 45 0.24 6.50 -6.27
CA GLY A 45 1.14 7.49 -5.68
C GLY A 45 0.42 8.66 -4.99
N LEU A 46 -0.88 8.87 -5.21
CA LEU A 46 -1.62 9.94 -4.57
C LEU A 46 -1.69 9.75 -3.05
N ASP A 47 -1.56 10.85 -2.33
CA ASP A 47 -1.87 10.88 -0.90
C ASP A 47 -3.39 10.95 -0.71
N PRO A 48 -4.02 10.05 0.07
CA PRO A 48 -5.46 10.11 0.35
C PRO A 48 -5.92 11.46 0.91
N ASN A 49 -5.06 12.16 1.64
CA ASN A 49 -5.37 13.48 2.22
C ASN A 49 -5.47 14.60 1.16
N GLU A 50 -4.94 14.38 -0.04
CA GLU A 50 -5.02 15.31 -1.16
C GLU A 50 -6.28 15.12 -2.01
N ILE A 51 -7.01 14.03 -1.80
CA ILE A 51 -8.20 13.69 -2.58
C ILE A 51 -9.42 14.41 -1.99
N GLU A 52 -10.18 15.07 -2.85
CA GLU A 52 -11.47 15.65 -2.53
C GLU A 52 -12.60 14.66 -2.81
N SER A 53 -12.57 14.05 -4.01
CA SER A 53 -13.59 13.08 -4.41
C SER A 53 -13.04 12.04 -5.40
N VAL A 54 -13.68 10.87 -5.40
CA VAL A 54 -13.43 9.80 -6.37
C VAL A 54 -14.77 9.38 -6.98
N SER A 55 -14.86 9.44 -8.29
CA SER A 55 -16.01 8.97 -9.07
C SER A 55 -15.60 7.79 -9.94
N VAL A 56 -16.46 6.78 -10.03
CA VAL A 56 -16.21 5.59 -10.85
C VAL A 56 -17.21 5.54 -11.99
N LEU A 57 -16.71 5.68 -13.19
CA LEU A 57 -17.52 5.51 -14.40
C LEU A 57 -17.46 4.04 -14.83
N LYS A 58 -18.64 3.43 -14.95
CA LYS A 58 -18.81 1.99 -15.25
C LYS A 58 -19.40 1.73 -16.63
N ASP A 59 -19.91 2.77 -17.29
CA ASP A 59 -20.62 2.66 -18.54
C ASP A 59 -19.74 3.08 -19.72
N ALA A 60 -19.79 2.33 -20.82
CA ALA A 60 -19.00 2.58 -22.02
C ALA A 60 -19.23 3.99 -22.60
N SER A 61 -20.45 4.51 -22.54
CA SER A 61 -20.78 5.87 -23.00
C SER A 61 -20.10 6.97 -22.18
N ALA A 62 -19.98 6.77 -20.85
CA ALA A 62 -19.31 7.72 -19.97
C ALA A 62 -17.78 7.66 -20.13
N VAL A 63 -17.26 6.49 -20.49
CA VAL A 63 -15.83 6.27 -20.74
C VAL A 63 -15.38 6.76 -22.10
N ALA A 64 -16.28 6.81 -23.08
CA ALA A 64 -15.99 7.28 -24.45
C ALA A 64 -15.39 8.70 -24.49
N VAL A 65 -15.70 9.54 -23.52
CA VAL A 65 -15.11 10.90 -23.37
C VAL A 65 -13.59 10.84 -23.12
N TYR A 66 -13.10 9.74 -22.53
CA TYR A 66 -11.70 9.58 -22.13
C TYR A 66 -10.92 8.58 -22.98
N GLY A 67 -11.58 7.88 -23.92
CA GLY A 67 -10.97 6.93 -24.84
C GLY A 67 -11.80 5.65 -25.00
N LEU A 68 -11.84 5.10 -26.22
CA LEU A 68 -12.71 3.97 -26.62
C LEU A 68 -12.27 2.61 -26.03
N ASP A 69 -11.04 2.49 -25.52
CA ASP A 69 -10.46 1.20 -25.13
C ASP A 69 -10.57 0.90 -23.62
N ALA A 70 -11.45 1.60 -22.90
CA ALA A 70 -11.51 1.41 -21.44
C ALA A 70 -12.82 0.75 -21.00
N ASN A 71 -12.69 -0.21 -20.10
CA ASN A 71 -13.80 -0.90 -19.46
C ASN A 71 -14.38 -0.13 -18.25
N GLY A 72 -13.82 1.04 -17.96
CA GLY A 72 -14.24 1.94 -16.91
C GLY A 72 -13.20 3.02 -16.62
N ALA A 73 -13.58 4.03 -15.85
CA ALA A 73 -12.68 5.11 -15.44
C ALA A 73 -12.83 5.44 -13.97
N PHE A 74 -11.69 5.65 -13.29
CA PHE A 74 -11.61 6.30 -11.99
C PHE A 74 -11.28 7.78 -12.20
N ILE A 75 -12.20 8.64 -11.82
CA ILE A 75 -12.02 10.09 -11.87
C ILE A 75 -11.72 10.57 -10.46
N VAL A 76 -10.55 11.11 -10.27
CA VAL A 76 -10.09 11.67 -9.01
C VAL A 76 -10.05 13.18 -9.14
N THR A 77 -10.73 13.86 -8.23
CA THR A 77 -10.62 15.29 -8.05
C THR A 77 -9.78 15.55 -6.81
N THR A 78 -8.72 16.34 -6.95
CA THR A 78 -7.88 16.71 -5.82
C THR A 78 -8.36 18.00 -5.17
N LYS A 79 -8.01 18.19 -3.91
CA LYS A 79 -8.37 19.37 -3.13
C LYS A 79 -7.85 20.64 -3.78
N LYS A 80 -8.71 21.65 -3.84
CA LYS A 80 -8.40 22.99 -4.35
C LYS A 80 -8.41 24.01 -3.20
N GLY A 81 -7.83 25.15 -3.43
CA GLY A 81 -7.90 26.27 -2.52
C GLY A 81 -9.33 26.77 -2.34
N GLN A 82 -9.66 27.21 -1.14
CA GLN A 82 -10.93 27.83 -0.81
C GLN A 82 -10.77 29.36 -0.69
N THR A 83 -11.85 30.10 -0.91
CA THR A 83 -11.87 31.57 -0.85
C THR A 83 -12.01 32.08 0.58
N ASP A 84 -11.32 31.48 1.52
CA ASP A 84 -11.39 31.80 2.93
C ASP A 84 -10.00 32.05 3.52
N LYS A 85 -9.98 32.27 4.85
CA LYS A 85 -8.74 32.36 5.61
C LYS A 85 -7.85 31.16 5.37
N VAL A 86 -6.56 31.39 5.39
CA VAL A 86 -5.58 30.31 5.28
C VAL A 86 -5.79 29.32 6.43
N THR A 87 -6.03 28.07 6.04
CA THR A 87 -6.20 26.94 6.96
C THR A 87 -5.02 25.98 6.79
N ILE A 88 -4.36 25.67 7.89
CA ILE A 88 -3.29 24.67 7.94
C ILE A 88 -3.83 23.42 8.63
N SER A 89 -3.66 22.28 7.99
CA SER A 89 -4.10 20.98 8.53
C SER A 89 -2.92 20.01 8.60
N TYR A 90 -2.84 19.26 9.68
CA TYR A 90 -1.90 18.17 9.86
C TYR A 90 -2.66 16.88 10.12
N THR A 91 -2.27 15.82 9.40
CA THR A 91 -2.79 14.46 9.62
C THR A 91 -1.62 13.53 9.85
N GLY A 92 -1.61 12.84 11.00
CA GLY A 92 -0.63 11.82 11.32
C GLY A 92 -1.32 10.47 11.56
N THR A 93 -0.78 9.40 10.97
CA THR A 93 -1.27 8.04 11.16
C THR A 93 -0.10 7.12 11.45
N VAL A 94 -0.24 6.30 12.48
CA VAL A 94 0.70 5.22 12.81
C VAL A 94 -0.08 3.91 12.81
N GLY A 95 0.46 2.92 12.12
CA GLY A 95 -0.12 1.58 12.02
C GLY A 95 0.92 0.52 12.32
N ILE A 96 0.46 -0.60 12.88
CA ILE A 96 1.26 -1.79 13.14
C ILE A 96 0.71 -2.90 12.26
N SER A 97 1.60 -3.64 11.62
CA SER A 97 1.28 -4.79 10.77
C SER A 97 1.91 -6.04 11.35
N GLN A 98 1.11 -7.05 11.59
CA GLN A 98 1.54 -8.38 12.04
C GLN A 98 0.89 -9.44 11.16
N ASN A 99 1.49 -10.62 11.09
CA ASN A 99 0.86 -11.75 10.41
C ASN A 99 -0.41 -12.16 11.17
N ALA A 100 -1.51 -12.36 10.45
CA ALA A 100 -2.79 -12.70 11.04
C ALA A 100 -2.83 -14.14 11.57
N GLU A 101 -2.10 -15.04 10.94
CA GLU A 101 -1.95 -16.42 11.34
C GLU A 101 -0.48 -16.82 11.28
N GLU A 102 -0.03 -17.47 12.33
CA GLU A 102 1.26 -18.14 12.37
C GLU A 102 1.00 -19.64 12.18
N GLN A 103 1.67 -20.23 11.21
CA GLN A 103 1.67 -21.69 11.09
C GLN A 103 2.53 -22.27 12.22
N GLU A 104 1.93 -23.15 13.02
CA GLU A 104 2.66 -23.90 14.02
C GLU A 104 3.51 -24.98 13.31
N TRP A 105 4.81 -24.78 13.32
CA TRP A 105 5.78 -25.74 12.80
C TRP A 105 6.31 -26.59 13.94
N LEU A 106 6.57 -27.87 13.64
CA LEU A 106 7.30 -28.72 14.58
C LEU A 106 8.70 -28.15 14.79
N ASP A 107 9.12 -28.12 16.03
CA ASP A 107 10.52 -27.86 16.38
C ASP A 107 11.41 -29.08 16.01
N GLY A 108 12.74 -28.92 16.07
CA GLY A 108 13.68 -29.96 15.73
C GLY A 108 13.42 -31.29 16.47
N PRO A 109 13.32 -31.31 17.79
CA PRO A 109 12.97 -32.48 18.59
C PRO A 109 11.62 -33.10 18.18
N GLY A 110 10.60 -32.28 17.97
CA GLY A 110 9.27 -32.72 17.56
C GLY A 110 9.29 -33.36 16.18
N TYR A 111 10.00 -32.75 15.21
CA TYR A 111 10.21 -33.32 13.90
C TYR A 111 10.90 -34.70 13.98
N ALA A 112 11.99 -34.80 14.75
CA ALA A 112 12.74 -36.03 14.93
C ALA A 112 11.86 -37.15 15.51
N TYR A 113 11.03 -36.82 16.50
CA TYR A 113 10.09 -37.79 17.10
C TYR A 113 9.09 -38.31 16.08
N TRP A 114 8.41 -37.45 15.35
CA TRP A 114 7.39 -37.87 14.39
C TRP A 114 7.98 -38.56 13.17
N TYR A 115 9.17 -38.15 12.74
CA TYR A 115 9.91 -38.81 11.66
C TYR A 115 10.28 -40.27 12.03
N ASN A 116 10.87 -40.50 13.20
CA ASN A 116 11.19 -41.81 13.70
C ASN A 116 9.94 -42.70 13.81
N LYS A 117 8.84 -42.11 14.35
CA LYS A 117 7.57 -42.84 14.47
C LYS A 117 7.03 -43.28 13.11
N ALA A 118 7.09 -42.40 12.12
CA ALA A 118 6.69 -42.77 10.73
C ALA A 118 7.55 -43.90 10.14
N ARG A 119 8.87 -43.87 10.38
CA ARG A 119 9.80 -44.90 9.96
C ARG A 119 9.48 -46.27 10.59
N LEU A 120 9.29 -46.29 11.89
CA LEU A 120 8.92 -47.50 12.62
C LEU A 120 7.62 -48.13 12.12
N LEU A 121 6.61 -47.29 11.79
CA LEU A 121 5.36 -47.77 11.20
C LEU A 121 5.52 -48.39 9.81
N GLN A 122 6.58 -48.01 9.08
CA GLN A 122 6.93 -48.60 7.80
C GLN A 122 7.81 -49.86 7.91
N GLY A 123 8.17 -50.26 9.12
CA GLY A 123 9.08 -51.39 9.39
C GLY A 123 10.56 -51.04 9.29
N ASP A 124 10.89 -49.76 9.21
CA ASP A 124 12.25 -49.25 9.18
C ASP A 124 12.81 -48.94 10.58
N THR A 125 14.11 -48.65 10.66
CA THR A 125 14.79 -48.25 11.90
C THR A 125 14.71 -46.76 12.14
N GLU A 126 14.84 -46.36 13.40
CA GLU A 126 14.97 -44.94 13.80
C GLU A 126 16.21 -44.30 13.18
N VAL A 127 16.09 -43.05 12.74
CA VAL A 127 17.19 -42.25 12.21
C VAL A 127 17.78 -41.33 13.28
N PHE A 128 16.90 -40.69 14.06
CA PHE A 128 17.30 -39.77 15.13
C PHE A 128 17.42 -40.52 16.46
N THR A 129 18.66 -40.65 16.95
CA THR A 129 18.91 -41.25 18.25
C THR A 129 18.47 -40.34 19.41
N VAL A 130 18.29 -40.87 20.60
CA VAL A 130 17.97 -40.12 21.81
C VAL A 130 19.01 -39.01 22.07
N ASP A 131 20.31 -39.31 21.82
CA ASP A 131 21.38 -38.33 21.98
C ASP A 131 21.27 -37.18 20.94
N MET A 132 20.94 -37.47 19.70
CA MET A 132 20.68 -36.44 18.67
C MET A 132 19.51 -35.54 19.07
N VAL A 133 18.40 -36.11 19.55
CA VAL A 133 17.24 -35.34 19.99
C VAL A 133 17.58 -34.45 21.20
N ARG A 134 18.38 -34.99 22.13
CA ARG A 134 18.89 -34.19 23.27
C ARG A 134 19.75 -33.02 22.79
N LYS A 135 20.70 -33.25 21.88
CA LYS A 135 21.56 -32.22 21.28
C LYS A 135 20.77 -31.15 20.54
N MET A 136 19.71 -31.52 19.78
CA MET A 136 18.80 -30.59 19.16
C MET A 136 18.11 -29.68 20.18
N ARG A 137 17.66 -30.26 21.31
CA ARG A 137 17.00 -29.50 22.38
C ARG A 137 17.96 -28.55 23.10
N GLU A 138 19.19 -28.97 23.32
CA GLU A 138 20.22 -28.18 23.99
C GLU A 138 20.95 -27.21 23.05
N GLY A 139 20.81 -27.38 21.72
CA GLY A 139 21.46 -26.53 20.72
C GLY A 139 22.99 -26.65 20.69
N VAL A 140 23.53 -27.85 20.97
CA VAL A 140 24.97 -28.13 21.06
C VAL A 140 25.48 -28.93 19.87
N ASP A 141 26.79 -28.96 19.67
CA ASP A 141 27.50 -29.77 18.65
C ASP A 141 26.98 -29.60 17.21
N GLY A 142 26.58 -28.39 16.84
CA GLY A 142 26.04 -28.08 15.51
C GLY A 142 24.57 -28.46 15.30
N TRP A 143 23.92 -29.02 16.30
CA TRP A 143 22.48 -29.24 16.30
C TRP A 143 21.76 -27.97 16.74
N GLY A 144 20.76 -27.53 15.96
CA GLY A 144 19.99 -26.33 16.25
C GLY A 144 18.50 -26.62 16.38
N ASN A 145 17.83 -25.79 17.15
CA ASN A 145 16.38 -25.76 17.28
C ASN A 145 15.89 -24.34 17.05
N THR A 146 16.18 -23.80 15.86
CA THR A 146 15.87 -22.42 15.51
C THR A 146 14.48 -22.33 14.91
N ASN A 147 13.61 -21.53 15.49
CA ASN A 147 12.38 -21.09 14.86
C ASN A 147 12.74 -20.05 13.77
N TRP A 148 12.79 -20.50 12.54
CA TRP A 148 13.10 -19.64 11.39
C TRP A 148 12.00 -18.63 11.13
N TYR A 149 10.75 -18.93 11.48
CA TYR A 149 9.65 -17.99 11.35
C TYR A 149 9.91 -16.74 12.21
N ASP A 150 10.20 -16.91 13.50
CA ASP A 150 10.50 -15.80 14.42
C ASP A 150 11.77 -15.03 14.05
N LYS A 151 12.70 -15.70 13.32
CA LYS A 151 13.91 -15.05 12.83
C LYS A 151 13.69 -14.18 11.61
N VAL A 152 12.72 -14.53 10.77
CA VAL A 152 12.46 -13.87 9.48
C VAL A 152 11.34 -12.84 9.60
N TYR A 153 10.28 -13.19 10.33
CA TYR A 153 9.11 -12.35 10.46
C TYR A 153 9.13 -11.55 11.76
N GLY A 154 8.86 -10.29 11.63
CA GLY A 154 8.73 -9.35 12.73
C GLY A 154 7.46 -8.52 12.63
N THR A 155 7.43 -7.43 13.34
CA THR A 155 6.33 -6.46 13.29
C THR A 155 6.66 -5.34 12.33
N GLY A 156 5.81 -5.15 11.34
CA GLY A 156 5.87 -4.01 10.43
C GLY A 156 5.31 -2.75 11.09
N VAL A 157 5.88 -1.61 10.76
CA VAL A 157 5.41 -0.30 11.24
C VAL A 157 5.22 0.62 10.06
N ARG A 158 4.05 1.26 9.99
CA ARG A 158 3.72 2.25 8.99
C ARG A 158 3.50 3.60 9.67
N GLN A 159 4.16 4.63 9.17
CA GLN A 159 3.97 6.02 9.60
C GLN A 159 3.60 6.86 8.37
N HIS A 160 2.56 7.66 8.50
CA HIS A 160 2.14 8.58 7.45
C HIS A 160 1.86 9.95 8.07
N HIS A 161 2.49 10.97 7.55
CA HIS A 161 2.35 12.36 7.96
C HIS A 161 2.03 13.21 6.75
N ASN A 162 1.02 14.04 6.85
CA ASN A 162 0.64 14.99 5.83
C ASN A 162 0.38 16.37 6.45
N ILE A 163 1.00 17.38 5.88
CA ILE A 163 0.75 18.78 6.21
C ILE A 163 0.19 19.44 4.97
N SER A 164 -0.93 20.15 5.11
CA SER A 164 -1.52 20.88 4.01
C SER A 164 -1.91 22.29 4.43
N ALA A 165 -1.81 23.22 3.48
CA ALA A 165 -2.28 24.59 3.62
C ALA A 165 -3.21 24.91 2.45
N SER A 166 -4.38 25.47 2.76
CA SER A 166 -5.36 25.91 1.76
C SER A 166 -5.88 27.27 2.13
N GLY A 167 -6.18 28.09 1.13
CA GLY A 167 -6.73 29.43 1.36
C GLY A 167 -6.74 30.24 0.07
N GLY A 168 -7.07 31.49 0.20
CA GLY A 168 -7.01 32.41 -0.92
C GLY A 168 -8.04 33.52 -0.84
N SER A 169 -8.17 34.23 -1.94
CA SER A 169 -9.13 35.30 -2.17
C SER A 169 -9.99 34.96 -3.40
N GLU A 170 -10.94 35.83 -3.74
CA GLU A 170 -11.71 35.70 -4.96
C GLU A 170 -10.83 35.64 -6.23
N LYS A 171 -9.62 36.22 -6.19
CA LYS A 171 -8.72 36.31 -7.34
C LYS A 171 -7.70 35.17 -7.37
N ILE A 172 -7.24 34.69 -6.22
CA ILE A 172 -6.20 33.66 -6.15
C ILE A 172 -6.56 32.67 -5.05
N ARG A 173 -6.62 31.40 -5.38
CA ARG A 173 -6.83 30.30 -4.44
C ARG A 173 -5.69 29.31 -4.56
N PHE A 174 -5.25 28.77 -3.44
CA PHE A 174 -4.18 27.80 -3.42
C PHE A 174 -4.46 26.64 -2.47
N PHE A 175 -3.95 25.49 -2.81
CA PHE A 175 -3.81 24.33 -1.95
C PHE A 175 -2.40 23.78 -2.12
N THR A 176 -1.69 23.62 -1.02
CA THR A 176 -0.35 23.00 -1.03
C THR A 176 -0.30 21.94 0.05
N SER A 177 0.32 20.80 -0.25
CA SER A 177 0.51 19.71 0.70
C SER A 177 1.89 19.09 0.59
N ILE A 178 2.39 18.60 1.72
CA ILE A 178 3.61 17.79 1.84
C ILE A 178 3.22 16.54 2.61
N GLY A 179 3.42 15.38 1.99
CA GLY A 179 3.18 14.06 2.57
C GLY A 179 4.48 13.29 2.75
N TYR A 180 4.61 12.59 3.86
CA TYR A 180 5.69 11.64 4.13
C TYR A 180 5.10 10.31 4.59
N LEU A 181 5.48 9.24 3.90
CA LEU A 181 5.11 7.87 4.24
C LEU A 181 6.38 7.05 4.45
N GLU A 182 6.48 6.39 5.58
CA GLU A 182 7.46 5.35 5.85
C GLU A 182 6.73 4.07 6.23
N GLU A 183 7.10 2.98 5.60
CA GLU A 183 6.54 1.66 5.84
C GLU A 183 7.69 0.65 5.98
N LYS A 184 7.74 -0.03 7.12
CA LYS A 184 8.60 -1.17 7.38
C LYS A 184 7.79 -2.44 7.22
N GLY A 185 8.29 -3.40 6.46
CA GLY A 185 7.66 -4.69 6.29
C GLY A 185 7.78 -5.59 7.51
N ASN A 186 7.03 -6.67 7.50
CA ASN A 186 7.12 -7.72 8.50
C ASN A 186 8.42 -8.55 8.39
N ILE A 187 9.10 -8.47 7.25
CA ILE A 187 10.42 -9.06 7.03
C ILE A 187 11.45 -7.97 7.18
N ASP A 188 12.50 -8.23 7.98
CA ASP A 188 13.58 -7.29 8.21
C ASP A 188 14.24 -6.84 6.90
N LYS A 189 14.68 -5.57 6.86
CA LYS A 189 15.32 -4.89 5.73
C LYS A 189 14.38 -4.44 4.61
N PHE A 190 13.12 -4.85 4.58
CA PHE A 190 12.15 -4.28 3.66
C PHE A 190 11.60 -2.96 4.20
N LYS A 191 12.00 -1.88 3.57
CA LYS A 191 11.56 -0.51 3.92
C LYS A 191 11.13 0.20 2.66
N TYR A 192 10.09 1.00 2.78
CA TYR A 192 9.61 1.87 1.73
C TYR A 192 9.40 3.27 2.28
N ARG A 193 9.87 4.26 1.56
CA ARG A 193 9.66 5.67 1.87
C ARG A 193 9.13 6.39 0.66
N ARG A 194 8.20 7.29 0.90
CA ARG A 194 7.63 8.14 -0.15
C ARG A 194 7.42 9.55 0.41
N MET A 195 7.85 10.53 -0.36
CA MET A 195 7.54 11.93 -0.14
C MET A 195 6.68 12.43 -1.30
N ASN A 196 5.59 13.09 -0.98
CA ASN A 196 4.69 13.73 -1.93
C ASN A 196 4.73 15.23 -1.73
N LEU A 197 4.78 15.97 -2.81
CA LEU A 197 4.58 17.42 -2.82
C LEU A 197 3.53 17.75 -3.86
N ARG A 198 2.53 18.49 -3.46
CA ARG A 198 1.47 18.99 -4.36
C ARG A 198 1.25 20.47 -4.14
N SER A 199 1.04 21.18 -5.24
CA SER A 199 0.63 22.59 -5.23
C SER A 199 -0.39 22.82 -6.34
N ASN A 200 -1.58 23.24 -5.97
CA ASN A 200 -2.67 23.62 -6.86
C ASN A 200 -2.92 25.12 -6.67
N ILE A 201 -2.86 25.88 -7.75
CA ILE A 201 -3.07 27.32 -7.74
C ILE A 201 -4.07 27.66 -8.83
N ASP A 202 -5.16 28.32 -8.45
CA ASP A 202 -6.16 28.87 -9.36
C ASP A 202 -6.12 30.40 -9.25
N ALA A 203 -5.83 31.10 -10.34
CA ALA A 203 -5.77 32.54 -10.40
C ALA A 203 -6.72 33.10 -11.45
N GLN A 204 -7.54 34.08 -11.09
CA GLN A 204 -8.38 34.85 -12.00
C GLN A 204 -7.64 36.13 -12.42
N LEU A 205 -7.04 36.09 -13.62
CA LEU A 205 -6.16 37.16 -14.10
C LEU A 205 -6.97 38.37 -14.59
N ALA A 206 -8.12 38.10 -15.24
CA ALA A 206 -9.03 39.16 -15.72
C ALA A 206 -10.46 38.59 -15.80
N LYS A 207 -11.44 39.46 -16.09
CA LYS A 207 -12.82 39.03 -16.32
C LYS A 207 -12.90 38.09 -17.53
N GLY A 208 -13.20 36.79 -17.28
CA GLY A 208 -13.22 35.75 -18.30
C GLY A 208 -11.88 35.07 -18.58
N LEU A 209 -10.79 35.45 -17.88
CA LEU A 209 -9.47 34.81 -18.02
C LEU A 209 -9.01 34.23 -16.69
N SER A 210 -8.93 32.91 -16.60
CA SER A 210 -8.42 32.18 -15.44
C SER A 210 -7.22 31.31 -15.79
N LEU A 211 -6.29 31.20 -14.87
CA LEU A 211 -5.13 30.30 -14.93
C LEU A 211 -5.25 29.28 -13.79
N SER A 212 -5.20 28.01 -14.13
CA SER A 212 -5.11 26.91 -13.16
C SER A 212 -3.80 26.16 -13.37
N SER A 213 -3.03 25.99 -12.30
CA SER A 213 -1.76 25.28 -12.30
C SER A 213 -1.79 24.17 -11.26
N VAL A 214 -1.47 22.97 -11.68
CA VAL A 214 -1.33 21.78 -10.82
C VAL A 214 0.09 21.28 -10.93
N SER A 215 0.85 21.34 -9.86
CA SER A 215 2.17 20.74 -9.74
C SER A 215 2.13 19.57 -8.76
N TYR A 216 2.67 18.45 -9.16
CA TYR A 216 2.75 17.25 -8.35
C TYR A 216 4.08 16.54 -8.58
N THR A 217 4.74 16.15 -7.50
CA THR A 217 5.92 15.31 -7.54
C THR A 217 5.90 14.28 -6.41
N HIS A 218 6.52 13.14 -6.64
CA HIS A 218 6.75 12.14 -5.61
C HIS A 218 8.16 11.58 -5.74
N LEU A 219 8.81 11.39 -4.59
CA LEU A 219 10.10 10.71 -4.47
C LEU A 219 9.88 9.40 -3.74
N ARG A 220 10.48 8.31 -4.24
CA ARG A 220 10.43 6.97 -3.65
C ARG A 220 11.85 6.48 -3.38
N ALA A 221 12.04 5.83 -2.23
CA ALA A 221 13.28 5.18 -1.84
C ALA A 221 13.00 3.89 -1.07
#